data_66578abb2b6c57387f06a1021e9ec39b
#
_entry.id   66578abb2b6c57387f06a1021e9ec39b
#
_cell.length_a   1.000
_cell.length_b   1.000
_cell.length_c   1.000
_cell.angle_alpha   90.00
_cell.angle_beta   90.00
_cell.angle_gamma   90.00
#
_symmetry.space_group_name_H-M   'P 1'
#
loop_
_entity.id
_entity.type
_entity.pdbx_description
1 polymer ?
#
loop_
_entity_poly.entity_id
_entity_poly.type
_entity_poly.pdbx_seq_one_letter_code
_entity_poly.pdbx_strand_id
1 'polypeptide(L)'
;MNRKDLIDRLQELYKDEDSRVTVNPHAGQKVAIVYPNTYFVGMSNLGLHIIYEEINLRNDSVCERIFLPEKKELEAYDKTKTPLMSVETQRPMHQFDVVAFDVTFEMDYFHIPLMLRHGRVPIMGKDRTEFDPIVIAGGPCATFNPEPFADFIDAFIIGEGEGIVS
;
A
#
# COMPACT_ATOMS: atom_id res chain seq x y z
N MET A 1 -11.64 16.96 10.28
CA MET A 1 -10.36 16.29 10.57
C MET A 1 -9.23 17.17 10.05
N ASN A 2 -8.17 17.33 10.83
CA ASN A 2 -6.91 17.95 10.43
C ASN A 2 -5.81 16.86 10.27
N ARG A 3 -4.58 17.26 9.94
CA ARG A 3 -3.46 16.30 9.74
C ARG A 3 -3.18 15.45 11.00
N LYS A 4 -3.28 16.04 12.18
CA LYS A 4 -3.05 15.32 13.44
C LYS A 4 -4.13 14.26 13.64
N ASP A 5 -5.39 14.58 13.38
CA ASP A 5 -6.50 13.61 13.50
C ASP A 5 -6.30 12.40 12.57
N LEU A 6 -5.74 12.61 11.37
CA LEU A 6 -5.41 11.50 10.45
C LEU A 6 -4.31 10.61 11.01
N ILE A 7 -3.26 11.20 11.58
CA ILE A 7 -2.17 10.46 12.22
C ILE A 7 -2.69 9.68 13.44
N ASP A 8 -3.42 10.35 14.33
CA ASP A 8 -3.98 9.74 15.54
C ASP A 8 -4.89 8.54 15.17
N ARG A 9 -5.66 8.68 14.09
CA ARG A 9 -6.52 7.59 13.58
C ARG A 9 -5.72 6.36 13.13
N LEU A 10 -4.64 6.55 12.37
CA LEU A 10 -3.78 5.44 11.95
C LEU A 10 -3.08 4.78 13.14
N GLN A 11 -2.63 5.57 14.11
CA GLN A 11 -2.03 5.06 15.34
C GLN A 11 -3.00 4.26 16.20
N GLU A 12 -4.28 4.68 16.28
CA GLU A 12 -5.33 3.92 16.95
C GLU A 12 -5.55 2.57 16.28
N LEU A 13 -5.68 2.54 14.94
CA LEU A 13 -5.83 1.29 14.18
C LEU A 13 -4.69 0.32 14.49
N TYR A 14 -3.44 0.80 14.42
CA TYR A 14 -2.26 -0.05 14.66
C TYR A 14 -2.15 -0.52 16.11
N LYS A 15 -2.50 0.33 17.07
CA LYS A 15 -2.44 0.00 18.50
C LYS A 15 -3.45 -1.09 18.90
N ASP A 16 -4.59 -1.12 18.22
CA ASP A 16 -5.66 -2.07 18.51
C ASP A 16 -5.42 -3.45 17.87
N GLU A 17 -4.35 -3.59 17.06
CA GLU A 17 -3.96 -4.86 16.46
C GLU A 17 -3.20 -5.75 17.48
N ASP A 18 -3.54 -7.03 17.49
CA ASP A 18 -2.72 -8.09 18.12
C ASP A 18 -1.69 -8.59 17.09
N SER A 19 -0.68 -7.74 16.81
CA SER A 19 0.30 -8.01 15.75
C SER A 19 1.43 -8.90 16.25
N ARG A 20 1.75 -9.94 15.46
CA ARG A 20 2.93 -10.80 15.65
C ARG A 20 4.15 -10.30 14.88
N VAL A 21 3.95 -9.36 13.97
CA VAL A 21 4.99 -8.84 13.08
C VAL A 21 5.67 -7.63 13.71
N THR A 22 6.99 -7.69 13.83
CA THR A 22 7.79 -6.56 14.29
C THR A 22 8.35 -5.82 13.08
N VAL A 23 7.92 -4.59 12.90
CA VAL A 23 8.41 -3.73 11.81
C VAL A 23 9.75 -3.09 12.21
N ASN A 24 10.79 -3.31 11.40
CA ASN A 24 12.09 -2.65 11.58
C ASN A 24 12.15 -1.35 10.76
N PRO A 25 11.94 -0.17 11.35
CA PRO A 25 11.87 1.08 10.59
C PRO A 25 13.23 1.52 9.99
N HIS A 26 14.32 0.85 10.38
CA HIS A 26 15.68 1.14 9.92
C HIS A 26 16.18 0.18 8.83
N ALA A 27 15.34 -0.75 8.36
CA ALA A 27 15.67 -1.62 7.25
C ALA A 27 15.98 -0.81 5.97
N GLY A 28 16.87 -1.36 5.14
CA GLY A 28 17.34 -0.66 3.95
C GLY A 28 16.24 -0.42 2.92
N GLN A 29 15.51 -1.47 2.55
CA GLN A 29 14.44 -1.40 1.54
C GLN A 29 13.07 -1.22 2.20
N LYS A 30 12.31 -0.24 1.73
CA LYS A 30 10.98 0.11 2.26
C LYS A 30 9.90 -0.25 1.27
N VAL A 31 9.04 -1.18 1.65
CA VAL A 31 7.92 -1.65 0.84
C VAL A 31 6.61 -1.19 1.47
N ALA A 32 5.75 -0.55 0.69
CA ALA A 32 4.36 -0.35 1.07
C ALA A 32 3.51 -1.43 0.41
N ILE A 33 2.90 -2.33 1.20
CA ILE A 33 1.82 -3.17 0.67
C ILE A 33 0.52 -2.37 0.74
N VAL A 34 -0.12 -2.20 -0.41
CA VAL A 34 -1.29 -1.34 -0.56
C VAL A 34 -2.50 -2.19 -0.90
N TYR A 35 -3.48 -2.18 -0.04
CA TYR A 35 -4.75 -2.82 -0.32
C TYR A 35 -5.78 -1.76 -0.78
N PRO A 36 -6.26 -1.81 -2.03
CA PRO A 36 -7.08 -0.74 -2.59
C PRO A 36 -8.55 -0.81 -2.14
N ASN A 37 -8.76 -1.13 -0.87
CA ASN A 37 -10.02 -1.13 -0.17
C ASN A 37 -9.81 -0.70 1.29
N THR A 38 -10.91 -0.61 2.07
CA THR A 38 -10.84 -0.13 3.45
C THR A 38 -10.01 -1.03 4.36
N TYR A 39 -9.54 -0.47 5.48
CA TYR A 39 -8.76 -1.18 6.48
C TYR A 39 -9.41 -2.52 6.90
N PHE A 40 -10.70 -2.52 7.21
CA PHE A 40 -11.40 -3.73 7.67
C PHE A 40 -11.47 -4.82 6.60
N VAL A 41 -11.63 -4.44 5.34
CA VAL A 41 -11.63 -5.40 4.22
C VAL A 41 -10.23 -5.96 4.02
N GLY A 42 -9.21 -5.12 3.98
CA GLY A 42 -7.83 -5.54 3.81
C GLY A 42 -7.33 -6.41 4.96
N MET A 43 -7.65 -6.07 6.20
CA MET A 43 -7.28 -6.88 7.38
C MET A 43 -8.00 -8.22 7.45
N SER A 44 -9.02 -8.45 6.63
CA SER A 44 -9.66 -9.75 6.47
C SER A 44 -9.02 -10.60 5.35
N ASN A 45 -8.03 -10.07 4.63
CA ASN A 45 -7.35 -10.74 3.53
C ASN A 45 -6.11 -11.51 4.02
N LEU A 46 -6.14 -12.84 3.93
CA LEU A 46 -5.04 -13.69 4.37
C LEU A 46 -3.77 -13.49 3.52
N GLY A 47 -3.91 -13.31 2.21
CA GLY A 47 -2.78 -13.10 1.30
C GLY A 47 -1.98 -11.86 1.66
N LEU A 48 -2.67 -10.75 1.98
CA LEU A 48 -2.04 -9.53 2.47
C LEU A 48 -1.15 -9.82 3.70
N HIS A 49 -1.68 -10.57 4.67
CA HIS A 49 -0.94 -10.88 5.91
C HIS A 49 0.28 -11.76 5.67
N ILE A 50 0.17 -12.75 4.79
CA ILE A 50 1.29 -13.64 4.45
C ILE A 50 2.42 -12.83 3.82
N ILE A 51 2.15 -12.04 2.80
CA ILE A 51 3.17 -11.22 2.12
C ILE A 51 3.77 -10.17 3.08
N TYR A 52 2.93 -9.53 3.89
CA TYR A 52 3.37 -8.58 4.92
C TYR A 52 4.34 -9.21 5.92
N GLU A 53 4.02 -10.42 6.42
CA GLU A 53 4.87 -11.16 7.35
C GLU A 53 6.17 -11.60 6.68
N GLU A 54 6.13 -12.20 5.49
CA GLU A 54 7.31 -12.68 4.77
C GLU A 54 8.31 -11.57 4.48
N ILE A 55 7.87 -10.41 4.03
CA ILE A 55 8.78 -9.27 3.81
C ILE A 55 9.39 -8.81 5.13
N ASN A 56 8.64 -8.76 6.22
CA ASN A 56 9.14 -8.33 7.52
C ASN A 56 10.01 -9.37 8.25
N LEU A 57 9.99 -10.64 7.84
CA LEU A 57 10.94 -11.65 8.32
C LEU A 57 12.36 -11.43 7.74
N ARG A 58 12.49 -10.66 6.69
CA ARG A 58 13.80 -10.31 6.12
C ARG A 58 14.50 -9.26 6.97
N ASN A 59 15.84 -9.31 7.00
CA ASN A 59 16.64 -8.34 7.76
C ASN A 59 16.93 -7.05 6.96
N ASP A 60 16.79 -7.09 5.64
CA ASP A 60 17.16 -6.03 4.70
C ASP A 60 15.98 -5.15 4.26
N SER A 61 14.76 -5.56 4.56
CA SER A 61 13.54 -4.89 4.13
C SER A 61 12.56 -4.66 5.27
N VAL A 62 11.66 -3.72 5.06
CA VAL A 62 10.52 -3.42 5.92
C VAL A 62 9.28 -3.25 5.07
N CYS A 63 8.18 -3.88 5.49
CA CYS A 63 6.88 -3.72 4.87
C CYS A 63 5.93 -2.99 5.82
N GLU A 64 5.26 -1.96 5.30
CA GLU A 64 4.20 -1.24 5.99
C GLU A 64 2.94 -1.25 5.14
N ARG A 65 1.77 -1.15 5.77
CA ARG A 65 0.47 -1.31 5.09
C ARG A 65 -0.19 0.03 4.84
N ILE A 66 -0.79 0.16 3.66
CA ILE A 66 -1.61 1.32 3.29
C ILE A 66 -2.96 0.82 2.79
N PHE A 67 -4.03 1.41 3.30
CA PHE A 67 -5.41 1.08 2.92
C PHE A 67 -6.11 2.30 2.31
N LEU A 68 -7.19 2.04 1.58
CA LEU A 68 -8.06 3.11 1.09
C LEU A 68 -8.75 3.78 2.27
N PRO A 69 -8.55 5.08 2.48
CA PRO A 69 -9.26 5.81 3.53
C PRO A 69 -10.77 5.88 3.25
N GLU A 70 -11.56 6.00 4.31
CA GLU A 70 -12.97 6.30 4.16
C GLU A 70 -13.19 7.67 3.52
N LYS A 71 -14.38 7.91 2.95
CA LYS A 71 -14.72 9.17 2.26
C LYS A 71 -14.40 10.42 3.08
N LYS A 72 -14.73 10.42 4.37
CA LYS A 72 -14.48 11.57 5.27
C LYS A 72 -12.98 11.79 5.51
N GLU A 73 -12.21 10.72 5.53
CA GLU A 73 -10.75 10.76 5.67
C GLU A 73 -10.11 11.27 4.36
N LEU A 74 -10.56 10.81 3.19
CA LEU A 74 -10.13 11.33 1.88
C LEU A 74 -10.35 12.84 1.76
N GLU A 75 -11.53 13.34 2.18
CA GLU A 75 -11.81 14.78 2.23
C GLU A 75 -10.84 15.54 3.16
N ALA A 76 -10.42 14.91 4.26
CA ALA A 76 -9.42 15.48 5.17
C ALA A 76 -8.01 15.46 4.57
N TYR A 77 -7.61 14.38 3.89
CA TYR A 77 -6.36 14.30 3.14
C TYR A 77 -6.27 15.41 2.09
N ASP A 78 -7.34 15.62 1.30
CA ASP A 78 -7.40 16.69 0.31
C ASP A 78 -7.30 18.08 0.94
N LYS A 79 -8.11 18.36 1.97
CA LYS A 79 -8.17 19.65 2.65
C LYS A 79 -6.85 20.03 3.31
N THR A 80 -6.18 19.06 3.93
CA THR A 80 -4.91 19.30 4.64
C THR A 80 -3.70 19.18 3.75
N LYS A 81 -3.88 18.73 2.49
CA LYS A 81 -2.81 18.40 1.56
C LYS A 81 -1.81 17.40 2.16
N THR A 82 -2.28 16.54 3.05
CA THR A 82 -1.47 15.46 3.63
C THR A 82 -1.38 14.32 2.60
N PRO A 83 -0.20 13.74 2.35
CA PRO A 83 -0.11 12.55 1.51
C PRO A 83 -0.69 11.32 2.22
N LEU A 84 -1.19 10.34 1.49
CA LEU A 84 -1.60 9.05 2.02
C LEU A 84 -0.43 8.36 2.71
N MET A 85 -0.68 7.80 3.89
CA MET A 85 0.36 7.29 4.79
C MET A 85 0.09 5.83 5.19
N SER A 86 1.16 5.14 5.59
CA SER A 86 1.09 3.80 6.17
C SER A 86 0.49 3.80 7.57
N VAL A 87 0.02 2.63 7.99
CA VAL A 87 -0.57 2.43 9.32
C VAL A 87 0.51 2.39 10.40
N GLU A 88 1.65 1.76 10.15
CA GLU A 88 2.68 1.48 11.15
C GLU A 88 3.43 2.73 11.61
N THR A 89 4.09 3.41 10.67
CA THR A 89 4.93 4.58 11.01
C THR A 89 4.39 5.91 10.49
N GLN A 90 3.21 5.90 9.85
CA GLN A 90 2.61 7.06 9.17
C GLN A 90 3.55 7.66 8.12
N ARG A 91 4.34 6.80 7.46
CA ARG A 91 5.20 7.16 6.35
C ARG A 91 4.38 7.50 5.11
N PRO A 92 4.61 8.62 4.45
CA PRO A 92 3.98 8.96 3.17
C PRO A 92 4.28 7.93 2.08
N MET A 93 3.28 7.57 1.27
CA MET A 93 3.39 6.55 0.21
C MET A 93 4.57 6.83 -0.75
N HIS A 94 4.79 8.08 -1.15
CA HIS A 94 5.90 8.45 -2.04
C HIS A 94 7.30 8.34 -1.41
N GLN A 95 7.42 7.98 -0.14
CA GLN A 95 8.70 7.80 0.56
C GLN A 95 9.09 6.32 0.71
N PHE A 96 8.35 5.43 0.08
CA PHE A 96 8.71 4.02 -0.05
C PHE A 96 9.52 3.80 -1.31
N ASP A 97 10.32 2.74 -1.34
CA ASP A 97 11.07 2.33 -2.52
C ASP A 97 10.18 1.53 -3.48
N VAL A 98 9.26 0.75 -2.90
CA VAL A 98 8.28 -0.06 -3.65
C VAL A 98 6.88 0.18 -3.08
N VAL A 99 5.92 0.35 -3.97
CA VAL A 99 4.48 0.41 -3.68
C VAL A 99 3.83 -0.80 -4.35
N ALA A 100 3.46 -1.80 -3.56
CA ALA A 100 2.92 -3.08 -4.01
C ALA A 100 1.41 -3.15 -3.78
N PHE A 101 0.61 -3.09 -4.84
CA PHE A 101 -0.83 -3.25 -4.77
C PHE A 101 -1.22 -4.73 -4.73
N ASP A 102 -1.96 -5.15 -3.70
CA ASP A 102 -2.65 -6.44 -3.64
C ASP A 102 -4.09 -6.27 -4.14
N VAL A 103 -4.36 -6.73 -5.37
CA VAL A 103 -5.62 -6.49 -6.07
C VAL A 103 -6.41 -7.80 -6.15
N THR A 104 -7.38 -7.94 -5.25
CA THR A 104 -8.18 -9.17 -5.11
C THR A 104 -9.58 -9.07 -5.70
N PHE A 105 -10.04 -7.86 -6.04
CA PHE A 105 -11.38 -7.62 -6.56
C PHE A 105 -11.35 -6.56 -7.68
N GLU A 106 -12.06 -6.80 -8.79
CA GLU A 106 -11.97 -5.96 -10.00
C GLU A 106 -12.47 -4.54 -9.79
N MET A 107 -13.43 -4.33 -8.89
CA MET A 107 -13.91 -2.97 -8.58
C MET A 107 -12.86 -2.10 -7.91
N ASP A 108 -11.83 -2.71 -7.33
CA ASP A 108 -10.73 -2.00 -6.68
C ASP A 108 -9.77 -1.33 -7.68
N TYR A 109 -9.85 -1.66 -8.99
CA TYR A 109 -9.08 -0.99 -10.05
C TYR A 109 -9.25 0.54 -10.02
N PHE A 110 -10.47 1.02 -9.73
CA PHE A 110 -10.76 2.45 -9.66
C PHE A 110 -10.07 3.16 -8.49
N HIS A 111 -9.70 2.41 -7.45
CA HIS A 111 -9.04 2.94 -6.27
C HIS A 111 -7.53 3.14 -6.48
N ILE A 112 -6.90 2.40 -7.39
CA ILE A 112 -5.45 2.48 -7.66
C ILE A 112 -5.04 3.90 -8.04
N PRO A 113 -5.58 4.53 -9.11
CA PRO A 113 -5.21 5.90 -9.48
C PRO A 113 -5.58 6.92 -8.40
N LEU A 114 -6.67 6.70 -7.67
CA LEU A 114 -7.06 7.54 -6.55
C LEU A 114 -6.00 7.51 -5.44
N MET A 115 -5.55 6.32 -5.04
CA MET A 115 -4.56 6.14 -3.97
C MET A 115 -3.17 6.65 -4.38
N LEU A 116 -2.74 6.41 -5.63
CA LEU A 116 -1.50 6.97 -6.18
C LEU A 116 -1.51 8.50 -6.12
N ARG A 117 -2.60 9.15 -6.55
CA ARG A 117 -2.76 10.59 -6.47
C ARG A 117 -2.64 11.12 -5.04
N HIS A 118 -3.37 10.50 -4.09
CA HIS A 118 -3.29 10.90 -2.68
C HIS A 118 -1.95 10.56 -2.04
N GLY A 119 -1.28 9.51 -2.52
CA GLY A 119 0.07 9.12 -2.13
C GLY A 119 1.17 10.03 -2.69
N ARG A 120 0.84 10.93 -3.61
CA ARG A 120 1.77 11.78 -4.37
C ARG A 120 2.76 10.97 -5.22
N VAL A 121 2.31 9.85 -5.74
CA VAL A 121 3.02 9.03 -6.71
C VAL A 121 2.43 9.34 -8.09
N PRO A 122 3.22 9.54 -9.14
CA PRO A 122 2.69 9.75 -10.49
C PRO A 122 1.77 8.58 -10.89
N ILE A 123 0.57 8.91 -11.38
CA ILE A 123 -0.49 7.92 -11.65
C ILE A 123 -0.05 6.98 -12.77
N MET A 124 0.41 7.54 -13.89
CA MET A 124 0.82 6.74 -15.04
C MET A 124 2.25 6.25 -14.86
N GLY A 125 2.52 4.97 -15.13
CA GLY A 125 3.86 4.39 -15.07
C GLY A 125 4.89 5.15 -15.90
N LYS A 126 4.50 5.56 -17.12
CA LYS A 126 5.37 6.33 -18.02
C LYS A 126 5.81 7.71 -17.50
N ASP A 127 5.12 8.26 -16.50
CA ASP A 127 5.41 9.58 -15.92
C ASP A 127 6.32 9.47 -14.68
N ARG A 128 6.65 8.25 -14.23
CA ARG A 128 7.56 7.99 -13.10
C ARG A 128 9.01 8.11 -13.52
N THR A 129 9.83 8.51 -12.55
CA THR A 129 11.27 8.68 -12.68
C THR A 129 12.01 7.81 -11.66
N GLU A 130 13.33 7.79 -11.70
CA GLU A 130 14.17 7.11 -10.71
C GLU A 130 14.02 7.62 -9.26
N PHE A 131 13.35 8.75 -9.06
CA PHE A 131 13.08 9.33 -7.74
C PHE A 131 11.71 8.93 -7.18
N ASP A 132 10.88 8.29 -7.99
CA ASP A 132 9.55 7.82 -7.59
C ASP A 132 9.62 6.34 -7.18
N PRO A 133 8.71 5.86 -6.31
CA PRO A 133 8.65 4.45 -5.98
C PRO A 133 8.32 3.61 -7.22
N ILE A 134 8.86 2.40 -7.27
CA ILE A 134 8.41 1.39 -8.23
C ILE A 134 7.02 0.92 -7.79
N VAL A 135 6.05 0.97 -8.69
CA VAL A 135 4.68 0.52 -8.43
C VAL A 135 4.46 -0.85 -9.06
N ILE A 136 4.23 -1.84 -8.22
CA ILE A 136 3.93 -3.19 -8.67
C ILE A 136 2.52 -3.61 -8.25
N ALA A 137 1.98 -4.63 -8.90
CA ALA A 137 0.70 -5.21 -8.51
C ALA A 137 0.74 -6.73 -8.57
N GLY A 138 0.09 -7.35 -7.60
CA GLY A 138 -0.12 -8.78 -7.50
C GLY A 138 -1.57 -9.11 -7.10
N GLY A 139 -1.78 -10.37 -6.78
CA GLY A 139 -3.09 -10.89 -6.41
C GLY A 139 -3.88 -11.48 -7.57
N PRO A 140 -5.08 -12.02 -7.30
CA PRO A 140 -5.89 -12.73 -8.31
C PRO A 140 -6.20 -11.88 -9.54
N CYS A 141 -6.55 -10.61 -9.38
CA CYS A 141 -6.89 -9.73 -10.51
C CYS A 141 -5.69 -9.45 -11.41
N ALA A 142 -4.50 -9.26 -10.85
CA ALA A 142 -3.27 -9.12 -11.63
C ALA A 142 -2.93 -10.39 -12.40
N THR A 143 -3.18 -11.56 -11.80
CA THR A 143 -2.93 -12.86 -12.42
C THR A 143 -3.90 -13.16 -13.57
N PHE A 144 -5.19 -12.87 -13.39
CA PHE A 144 -6.20 -13.21 -14.38
C PHE A 144 -6.36 -12.18 -15.50
N ASN A 145 -6.27 -10.88 -15.17
CA ASN A 145 -6.41 -9.81 -16.17
C ASN A 145 -5.74 -8.50 -15.72
N PRO A 146 -4.44 -8.30 -15.96
CA PRO A 146 -3.73 -7.09 -15.59
C PRO A 146 -4.06 -5.87 -16.49
N GLU A 147 -4.58 -6.08 -17.70
CA GLU A 147 -4.78 -5.05 -18.72
C GLU A 147 -5.57 -3.82 -18.26
N PRO A 148 -6.69 -3.93 -17.48
CA PRO A 148 -7.48 -2.76 -17.11
C PRO A 148 -6.74 -1.70 -16.31
N PHE A 149 -5.63 -2.05 -15.67
CA PHE A 149 -4.85 -1.12 -14.83
C PHE A 149 -3.34 -1.12 -15.17
N ALA A 150 -2.97 -1.71 -16.31
CA ALA A 150 -1.58 -1.83 -16.75
C ALA A 150 -0.86 -0.48 -16.86
N ASP A 151 -1.53 0.57 -17.33
CA ASP A 151 -0.92 1.89 -17.48
C ASP A 151 -0.48 2.54 -16.15
N PHE A 152 -1.02 2.05 -15.01
CA PHE A 152 -0.71 2.56 -13.67
C PHE A 152 0.42 1.79 -12.97
N ILE A 153 0.84 0.65 -13.50
CA ILE A 153 1.72 -0.33 -12.86
C ILE A 153 3.01 -0.48 -13.65
N ASP A 154 4.15 -0.56 -12.98
CA ASP A 154 5.45 -0.73 -13.61
C ASP A 154 5.77 -2.22 -13.86
N ALA A 155 5.31 -3.11 -12.95
CA ALA A 155 5.48 -4.55 -13.09
C ALA A 155 4.37 -5.33 -12.38
N PHE A 156 4.03 -6.51 -12.91
CA PHE A 156 3.06 -7.42 -12.32
C PHE A 156 3.71 -8.67 -11.77
N ILE A 157 3.24 -9.11 -10.61
CA ILE A 157 3.51 -10.43 -10.04
C ILE A 157 2.37 -11.34 -10.46
N ILE A 158 2.65 -12.27 -11.36
CA ILE A 158 1.67 -13.22 -11.89
C ILE A 158 1.82 -14.56 -11.16
N GLY A 159 0.75 -15.04 -10.55
CA GLY A 159 0.72 -16.26 -9.75
C GLY A 159 0.84 -16.00 -8.25
N GLU A 160 1.37 -16.99 -7.53
CA GLU A 160 1.52 -16.91 -6.07
C GLU A 160 2.72 -16.03 -5.69
N GLY A 161 2.49 -15.09 -4.76
CA GLY A 161 3.50 -14.11 -4.34
C GLY A 161 4.51 -14.65 -3.35
N GLU A 162 4.16 -15.68 -2.57
CA GLU A 162 4.98 -16.19 -1.47
C GLU A 162 6.38 -16.64 -1.92
N GLY A 163 6.50 -17.27 -3.08
CA GLY A 163 7.78 -17.70 -3.62
C GLY A 163 8.64 -16.60 -4.25
N ILE A 164 8.14 -15.38 -4.34
CA ILE A 164 8.81 -14.25 -4.99
C ILE A 164 9.40 -13.28 -3.97
N VAL A 165 8.75 -13.15 -2.81
CA VAL A 165 9.15 -12.20 -1.76
C VAL A 165 10.08 -12.82 -0.71
N SER A 166 10.24 -14.14 -0.71
CA SER A 166 11.09 -14.90 0.22
C SER A 166 12.60 -14.81 -0.09
#